data_cb69bd8e8f058449d0b264f0f64bb01f
#
_entry.id   cb69bd8e8f058449d0b264f0f64bb01f
#
_cell.length_a   1.000
_cell.length_b   1.000
_cell.length_c   1.000
_cell.angle_alpha   90.00
_cell.angle_beta   90.00
_cell.angle_gamma   90.00
#
_symmetry.space_group_name_H-M   'P 1'
#
loop_
_entity.id
_entity.type
_entity.pdbx_description
1 polymer ?
#
loop_
_entity_poly.entity_id
_entity_poly.type
_entity_poly.pdbx_seq_one_letter_code
_entity_poly.pdbx_strand_id
1 'polypeptide(L)'
;MGRLAGLRRRVSATDELKAQIDTIEESYEYFLAYAAQGVSGEQATKSSGQVREFLKRSDGALPQLADLFQKVVDEKQVEQSEHYKNFIEVLRRDAENALSAVRLVLAQDSISSQMIDNLNAMIHLLSLIHI
;
A
#
# COMPACT_ATOMS: atom_id res chain seq x y z
N MET A 1 -34.68 -1.34 -1.47
CA MET A 1 -33.58 -2.05 -0.78
C MET A 1 -32.60 -2.65 -1.76
N GLY A 2 -33.03 -3.42 -2.76
CA GLY A 2 -32.15 -3.99 -3.76
C GLY A 2 -31.38 -2.98 -4.61
N ARG A 3 -31.91 -1.78 -4.81
CA ARG A 3 -31.26 -0.72 -5.57
C ARG A 3 -30.02 -0.17 -4.86
N LEU A 4 -30.09 0.03 -3.55
CA LEU A 4 -28.96 0.55 -2.79
C LEU A 4 -27.81 -0.48 -2.73
N ALA A 5 -28.17 -1.73 -2.54
CA ALA A 5 -27.18 -2.81 -2.55
C ALA A 5 -26.53 -2.95 -3.95
N GLY A 6 -27.32 -2.81 -5.03
CA GLY A 6 -26.83 -2.83 -6.40
C GLY A 6 -25.89 -1.67 -6.71
N LEU A 7 -26.21 -0.46 -6.21
CA LEU A 7 -25.37 0.73 -6.39
C LEU A 7 -24.04 0.59 -5.67
N ARG A 8 -24.04 0.06 -4.46
CA ARG A 8 -22.81 -0.21 -3.69
C ARG A 8 -21.91 -1.21 -4.38
N ARG A 9 -22.50 -2.21 -5.04
CA ARG A 9 -21.75 -3.23 -5.76
C ARG A 9 -21.16 -2.72 -7.06
N ARG A 10 -21.59 -1.53 -7.50
CA ARG A 10 -21.13 -0.92 -8.76
C ARG A 10 -19.96 0.05 -8.58
N VAL A 11 -19.36 0.09 -7.37
CA VAL A 11 -18.12 0.81 -7.19
C VAL A 11 -17.11 0.20 -8.15
N SER A 12 -16.59 1.01 -9.05
CA SER A 12 -15.72 0.51 -10.11
C SER A 12 -14.38 0.03 -9.54
N ALA A 13 -13.72 -0.87 -10.26
CA ALA A 13 -12.37 -1.30 -9.91
C ALA A 13 -11.41 -0.11 -9.91
N THR A 14 -11.65 0.88 -10.77
CA THR A 14 -10.85 2.12 -10.80
C THR A 14 -10.96 2.87 -9.47
N ASP A 15 -12.17 3.02 -8.94
CA ASP A 15 -12.38 3.70 -7.65
C ASP A 15 -11.77 2.92 -6.50
N GLU A 16 -11.91 1.60 -6.50
CA GLU A 16 -11.31 0.75 -5.49
C GLU A 16 -9.78 0.83 -5.53
N LEU A 17 -9.19 0.75 -6.71
CA LEU A 17 -7.75 0.86 -6.89
C LEU A 17 -7.26 2.21 -6.39
N LYS A 18 -7.95 3.28 -6.76
CA LYS A 18 -7.61 4.63 -6.32
C LYS A 18 -7.63 4.74 -4.80
N ALA A 19 -8.64 4.17 -4.15
CA ALA A 19 -8.74 4.17 -2.70
C ALA A 19 -7.55 3.47 -2.04
N GLN A 20 -7.11 2.34 -2.58
CA GLN A 20 -5.95 1.63 -2.05
C GLN A 20 -4.65 2.40 -2.30
N ILE A 21 -4.50 3.01 -3.46
CA ILE A 21 -3.35 3.85 -3.78
C ILE A 21 -3.30 5.03 -2.81
N ASP A 22 -4.42 5.69 -2.55
CA ASP A 22 -4.49 6.82 -1.62
C ASP A 22 -4.05 6.38 -0.22
N THR A 23 -4.46 5.20 0.22
CA THR A 23 -4.04 4.63 1.50
C THR A 23 -2.53 4.44 1.56
N ILE A 24 -1.94 3.89 0.51
CA ILE A 24 -0.49 3.69 0.42
C ILE A 24 0.25 5.03 0.43
N GLU A 25 -0.25 6.02 -0.32
CA GLU A 25 0.37 7.35 -0.36
C GLU A 25 0.32 8.06 0.99
N GLU A 26 -0.82 8.01 1.68
CA GLU A 26 -0.94 8.60 3.02
C GLU A 26 0.03 7.93 3.99
N SER A 27 0.14 6.61 3.90
CA SER A 27 1.07 5.86 4.73
C SER A 27 2.53 6.24 4.41
N TYR A 28 2.85 6.35 3.11
CA TYR A 28 4.18 6.75 2.66
C TYR A 28 4.56 8.13 3.21
N GLU A 29 3.65 9.10 3.12
CA GLU A 29 3.89 10.46 3.64
C GLU A 29 4.11 10.45 5.15
N TYR A 30 3.30 9.67 5.87
CA TYR A 30 3.47 9.52 7.31
C TYR A 30 4.84 8.91 7.64
N PHE A 31 5.24 7.89 6.90
CA PHE A 31 6.53 7.22 7.11
C PHE A 31 7.70 8.16 6.84
N LEU A 32 7.59 9.03 5.83
CA LEU A 32 8.62 10.05 5.58
C LEU A 32 8.78 10.98 6.79
N ALA A 33 7.66 11.44 7.34
CA ALA A 33 7.67 12.31 8.51
C ALA A 33 8.24 11.60 9.74
N TYR A 34 7.86 10.35 9.95
CA TYR A 34 8.35 9.55 11.06
C TYR A 34 9.86 9.29 10.95
N ALA A 35 10.32 8.97 9.76
CA ALA A 35 11.76 8.77 9.49
C ALA A 35 12.57 10.04 9.81
N ALA A 36 12.01 11.21 9.49
CA ALA A 36 12.66 12.48 9.74
C ALA A 36 12.77 12.84 11.22
N GLN A 37 11.93 12.26 12.08
CA GLN A 37 11.95 12.55 13.51
C GLN A 37 13.12 11.93 14.26
N GLY A 38 13.79 10.95 13.68
CA GLY A 38 14.93 10.30 14.32
C GLY A 38 14.58 9.52 15.59
N VAL A 39 13.39 8.95 15.64
CA VAL A 39 12.89 8.23 16.84
C VAL A 39 13.66 6.92 17.03
N SER A 40 14.12 6.67 18.25
CA SER A 40 14.85 5.45 18.60
C SER A 40 14.70 5.12 20.09
N GLY A 41 15.10 3.92 20.48
CA GLY A 41 15.09 3.47 21.89
C GLY A 41 13.71 3.51 22.53
N GLU A 42 13.63 4.04 23.75
CA GLU A 42 12.36 4.14 24.50
C GLU A 42 11.33 5.00 23.78
N GLN A 43 11.77 6.05 23.09
CA GLN A 43 10.88 6.91 22.34
C GLN A 43 10.22 6.14 21.20
N ALA A 44 10.93 5.22 20.55
CA ALA A 44 10.38 4.37 19.50
C ALA A 44 9.27 3.47 20.04
N THR A 45 9.40 2.98 21.27
CA THR A 45 8.36 2.18 21.92
C THR A 45 7.11 3.03 22.22
N LYS A 46 7.30 4.23 22.74
CA LYS A 46 6.22 5.13 23.14
C LYS A 46 5.48 5.71 21.95
N SER A 47 6.18 5.96 20.84
CA SER A 47 5.63 6.63 19.65
C SER A 47 5.05 5.67 18.62
N SER A 48 5.05 4.37 18.89
CA SER A 48 4.73 3.36 17.89
C SER A 48 3.24 3.21 17.56
N GLY A 49 2.34 3.80 18.36
CA GLY A 49 0.90 3.61 18.19
C GLY A 49 0.39 4.05 16.82
N GLN A 50 0.70 5.27 16.42
CA GLN A 50 0.24 5.83 15.15
C GLN A 50 0.96 5.22 13.95
N VAL A 51 2.25 4.96 14.05
CA VAL A 51 2.99 4.31 12.96
C VAL A 51 2.47 2.89 12.74
N ARG A 52 2.08 2.19 13.79
CA ARG A 52 1.48 0.86 13.67
C ARG A 52 0.15 0.91 12.94
N GLU A 53 -0.64 1.96 13.18
CA GLU A 53 -1.90 2.15 12.47
C GLU A 53 -1.69 2.27 10.96
N PHE A 54 -0.72 3.07 10.54
CA PHE A 54 -0.40 3.22 9.12
C PHE A 54 0.20 1.93 8.53
N LEU A 55 0.98 1.20 9.30
CA LEU A 55 1.49 -0.11 8.87
C LEU A 55 0.35 -1.10 8.65
N LYS A 56 -0.64 -1.12 9.53
CA LYS A 56 -1.82 -1.99 9.39
C LYS A 56 -2.65 -1.61 8.18
N ARG A 57 -2.80 -0.33 7.90
CA ARG A 57 -3.50 0.13 6.69
C ARG A 57 -2.76 -0.34 5.43
N SER A 58 -1.44 -0.27 5.43
CA SER A 58 -0.61 -0.75 4.33
C SER A 58 -0.73 -2.27 4.17
N ASP A 59 -0.76 -3.01 5.27
CA ASP A 59 -0.98 -4.46 5.26
C ASP A 59 -2.30 -4.83 4.56
N GLY A 60 -3.34 -4.03 4.78
CA GLY A 60 -4.64 -4.25 4.14
C GLY A 60 -4.68 -3.84 2.67
N ALA A 61 -3.95 -2.79 2.30
CA ALA A 61 -4.00 -2.23 0.95
C ALA A 61 -3.08 -2.98 -0.04
N LEU A 62 -1.86 -3.31 0.37
CA LEU A 62 -0.87 -3.90 -0.52
C LEU A 62 -1.32 -5.18 -1.24
N PRO A 63 -1.99 -6.13 -0.58
CA PRO A 63 -2.38 -7.37 -1.26
C PRO A 63 -3.38 -7.17 -2.38
N GLN A 64 -4.08 -6.04 -2.40
CA GLN A 64 -5.16 -5.79 -3.35
C GLN A 64 -4.71 -5.11 -4.64
N LEU A 65 -3.52 -4.51 -4.65
CA LEU A 65 -3.11 -3.62 -5.74
C LEU A 65 -3.06 -4.31 -7.10
N ALA A 66 -2.38 -5.43 -7.21
CA ALA A 66 -2.19 -6.10 -8.49
C ALA A 66 -3.50 -6.62 -9.07
N ASP A 67 -4.35 -7.21 -8.22
CA ASP A 67 -5.65 -7.73 -8.65
C ASP A 67 -6.60 -6.61 -9.06
N LEU A 68 -6.60 -5.48 -8.34
CA LEU A 68 -7.41 -4.33 -8.72
C LEU A 68 -6.93 -3.71 -10.02
N PHE A 69 -5.61 -3.62 -10.21
CA PHE A 69 -5.06 -3.11 -11.47
C PHE A 69 -5.47 -4.01 -12.63
N GLN A 70 -5.42 -5.34 -12.45
CA GLN A 70 -5.88 -6.29 -13.45
C GLN A 70 -7.36 -6.08 -13.80
N LYS A 71 -8.20 -5.86 -12.78
CA LYS A 71 -9.63 -5.59 -12.99
C LYS A 71 -9.85 -4.30 -13.77
N VAL A 72 -9.07 -3.26 -13.49
CA VAL A 72 -9.17 -1.99 -14.22
C VAL A 72 -8.84 -2.20 -15.69
N VAL A 73 -7.78 -2.94 -16.00
CA VAL A 73 -7.40 -3.26 -17.36
C VAL A 73 -8.51 -4.03 -18.07
N ASP A 74 -9.10 -5.00 -17.38
CA ASP A 74 -10.19 -5.82 -17.92
C ASP A 74 -11.47 -5.00 -18.18
N GLU A 75 -11.85 -4.15 -17.20
CA GLU A 75 -13.06 -3.32 -17.31
C GLU A 75 -12.97 -2.28 -18.42
N LYS A 76 -11.79 -1.71 -18.62
CA LYS A 76 -11.58 -0.71 -19.67
C LYS A 76 -11.38 -1.33 -21.04
N GLN A 77 -11.39 -2.66 -21.11
CA GLN A 77 -11.20 -3.40 -22.36
C GLN A 77 -9.92 -2.97 -23.08
N VAL A 78 -8.91 -2.59 -22.30
CA VAL A 78 -7.60 -2.26 -22.84
C VAL A 78 -7.01 -3.53 -23.42
N GLU A 79 -6.50 -3.46 -24.64
CA GLU A 79 -5.80 -4.59 -25.24
C GLU A 79 -4.64 -5.00 -24.32
N GLN A 80 -4.68 -6.26 -23.86
CA GLN A 80 -3.66 -6.74 -22.94
C GLN A 80 -2.38 -7.06 -23.69
N SER A 81 -1.58 -6.03 -23.89
CA SER A 81 -0.25 -6.23 -24.44
C SER A 81 0.62 -6.95 -23.40
N GLU A 82 1.71 -7.53 -23.87
CA GLU A 82 2.72 -8.15 -23.05
C GLU A 82 3.25 -7.17 -22.00
N HIS A 83 3.29 -5.88 -22.34
CA HIS A 83 3.75 -4.83 -21.43
C HIS A 83 2.86 -4.70 -20.19
N TYR A 84 1.53 -4.73 -20.36
CA TYR A 84 0.60 -4.71 -19.23
C TYR A 84 0.74 -5.94 -18.35
N LYS A 85 0.86 -7.11 -18.96
CA LYS A 85 1.04 -8.36 -18.22
C LYS A 85 2.32 -8.34 -17.41
N ASN A 86 3.42 -7.89 -18.01
CA ASN A 86 4.70 -7.78 -17.33
C ASN A 86 4.64 -6.79 -16.18
N PHE A 87 3.98 -5.65 -16.37
CA PHE A 87 3.84 -4.65 -15.31
C PHE A 87 3.04 -5.19 -14.13
N ILE A 88 1.93 -5.87 -14.40
CA ILE A 88 1.09 -6.46 -13.34
C ILE A 88 1.90 -7.46 -12.53
N GLU A 89 2.73 -8.27 -13.19
CA GLU A 89 3.58 -9.23 -12.51
C GLU A 89 4.62 -8.56 -11.62
N VAL A 90 5.25 -7.50 -12.11
CA VAL A 90 6.20 -6.70 -11.32
C VAL A 90 5.50 -6.06 -10.13
N LEU A 91 4.32 -5.48 -10.36
CA LEU A 91 3.52 -4.87 -9.31
C LEU A 91 3.16 -5.87 -8.21
N ARG A 92 2.74 -7.07 -8.60
CA ARG A 92 2.40 -8.14 -7.66
C ARG A 92 3.61 -8.51 -6.79
N ARG A 93 4.74 -8.68 -7.42
CA ARG A 93 5.99 -9.06 -6.73
C ARG A 93 6.45 -7.96 -5.78
N ASP A 94 6.42 -6.71 -6.23
CA ASP A 94 6.84 -5.58 -5.41
C ASP A 94 5.91 -5.38 -4.21
N ALA A 95 4.60 -5.54 -4.44
CA ALA A 95 3.63 -5.44 -3.35
C ALA A 95 3.81 -6.55 -2.32
N GLU A 96 4.07 -7.78 -2.76
CA GLU A 96 4.35 -8.91 -1.87
C GLU A 96 5.62 -8.66 -1.05
N ASN A 97 6.66 -8.13 -1.67
CA ASN A 97 7.91 -7.81 -0.98
C ASN A 97 7.68 -6.71 0.06
N ALA A 98 6.96 -5.65 -0.31
CA ALA A 98 6.64 -4.57 0.61
C ALA A 98 5.79 -5.07 1.78
N LEU A 99 4.82 -5.93 1.51
CA LEU A 99 3.96 -6.52 2.53
C LEU A 99 4.76 -7.34 3.54
N SER A 100 5.71 -8.13 3.06
CA SER A 100 6.58 -8.91 3.95
C SER A 100 7.39 -7.99 4.86
N ALA A 101 7.89 -6.88 4.33
CA ALA A 101 8.64 -5.89 5.11
C ALA A 101 7.73 -5.19 6.14
N VAL A 102 6.51 -4.82 5.76
CA VAL A 102 5.52 -4.23 6.66
C VAL A 102 5.24 -5.16 7.84
N ARG A 103 5.03 -6.43 7.55
CA ARG A 103 4.74 -7.43 8.58
C ARG A 103 5.92 -7.67 9.51
N LEU A 104 7.13 -7.64 8.97
CA LEU A 104 8.33 -7.76 9.78
C LEU A 104 8.44 -6.59 10.76
N VAL A 105 8.20 -5.37 10.29
CA VAL A 105 8.25 -4.17 11.13
C VAL A 105 7.14 -4.22 12.19
N LEU A 106 5.92 -4.61 11.82
CA LEU A 106 4.80 -4.75 12.75
C LEU A 106 5.09 -5.76 13.87
N ALA A 107 5.91 -6.75 13.61
CA ALA A 107 6.28 -7.77 14.61
C ALA A 107 7.28 -7.26 15.65
N GLN A 108 7.86 -6.07 15.46
CA GLN A 108 8.83 -5.52 16.39
C GLN A 108 8.13 -4.85 17.57
N ASP A 109 8.71 -4.97 18.77
CA ASP A 109 8.20 -4.30 19.96
C ASP A 109 8.41 -2.80 19.89
N SER A 110 9.46 -2.38 19.20
CA SER A 110 9.87 -1.00 19.07
C SER A 110 10.17 -0.70 17.61
N ILE A 111 9.60 0.38 17.10
CA ILE A 111 9.72 0.75 15.69
C ILE A 111 10.50 2.07 15.60
N SER A 112 11.76 1.98 15.15
CA SER A 112 12.61 3.15 14.98
C SER A 112 12.36 3.86 13.67
N SER A 113 12.76 5.14 13.63
CA SER A 113 12.74 5.91 12.37
C SER A 113 13.61 5.26 11.29
N GLN A 114 14.71 4.63 11.67
CA GLN A 114 15.59 3.94 10.71
C GLN A 114 14.87 2.76 10.05
N MET A 115 14.11 1.97 10.82
CA MET A 115 13.34 0.87 10.27
C MET A 115 12.32 1.37 9.24
N ILE A 116 11.64 2.47 9.57
CA ILE A 116 10.62 3.06 8.70
C ILE A 116 11.26 3.65 7.45
N ASP A 117 12.41 4.28 7.57
CA ASP A 117 13.14 4.81 6.42
C ASP A 117 13.48 3.68 5.43
N ASN A 118 13.98 2.56 5.94
CA ASN A 118 14.32 1.41 5.11
C ASN A 118 13.08 0.79 4.45
N LEU A 119 11.99 0.67 5.20
CA LEU A 119 10.73 0.17 4.68
C LEU A 119 10.21 1.07 3.55
N ASN A 120 10.27 2.38 3.77
CA ASN A 120 9.71 3.34 2.85
C ASN A 120 10.38 3.32 1.47
N ALA A 121 11.64 2.95 1.42
CA ALA A 121 12.34 2.78 0.15
C ALA A 121 11.69 1.71 -0.73
N MET A 122 11.14 0.65 -0.13
CA MET A 122 10.41 -0.40 -0.85
C MET A 122 9.05 0.08 -1.35
N ILE A 123 8.35 0.86 -0.52
CA ILE A 123 7.02 1.38 -0.86
C ILE A 123 7.09 2.45 -1.97
N HIS A 124 8.19 3.17 -2.04
CA HIS A 124 8.39 4.22 -3.04
C HIS A 124 8.17 3.73 -4.47
N LEU A 125 8.58 2.52 -4.78
CA LEU A 125 8.42 1.95 -6.12
C LEU A 125 6.95 1.81 -6.52
N LEU A 126 6.06 1.61 -5.55
CA LEU A 126 4.63 1.45 -5.80
C LEU A 126 3.95 2.77 -6.17
N SER A 127 4.59 3.91 -5.92
CA SER A 127 4.03 5.21 -6.29
C SER A 127 3.93 5.40 -7.80
N LEU A 128 4.64 4.61 -8.59
CA LEU A 128 4.56 4.65 -10.05
C LEU A 128 3.17 4.28 -10.58
N ILE A 129 2.37 3.57 -9.80
CA ILE A 129 1.02 3.19 -10.17
C ILE A 129 0.12 4.43 -10.30
N HIS A 130 0.45 5.48 -9.57
CA HIS A 130 -0.34 6.71 -9.52
C HIS A 130 -0.41 7.42 -10.87
N ILE A 131 0.50 7.13 -11.74
CA ILE A 131 0.54 7.69 -13.09
C ILE A 131 -0.41 6.90 -13.99
#